data_b71bcfa33016f286f60406656782037a
#
_entry.id   b71bcfa33016f286f60406656782037a
#
_cell.length_a   1.000
_cell.length_b   1.000
_cell.length_c   1.000
_cell.angle_alpha   90.00
_cell.angle_beta   90.00
_cell.angle_gamma   90.00
#
_symmetry.space_group_name_H-M   'P 1'
#
loop_
_entity.id
_entity.type
_entity.pdbx_description
1 polymer ?
#
loop_
_entity_poly.entity_id
_entity_poly.type
_entity_poly.pdbx_seq_one_letter_code
_entity_poly.pdbx_strand_id
1 'polypeptide(L)'
;MFLDECRARVASLTRELALVSVSGELDLYASGAVKRGIEEADAVGADTVVIDLSEISFIDSTALGVLVQETKRLEGRGHSLVLVTNDPRTRRVLEVTGLDRLLPTYATLHDALSDLATKAPTAAAVADR
;
A
#
# COMPACT_ATOMS: atom_id res chain seq x y z
N MET A 1 5.39 13.65 -24.46
CA MET A 1 5.27 13.54 -24.09
C MET A 1 5.35 13.12 -23.30
N PHE A 2 5.54 13.41 -22.63
CA PHE A 2 5.49 12.81 -21.89
C PHE A 2 4.73 12.74 -20.91
N LEU A 3 4.40 12.33 -20.61
CA LEU A 3 3.31 11.90 -19.76
C LEU A 3 3.87 11.49 -18.45
N ASP A 4 3.07 11.67 -17.36
CA ASP A 4 3.44 11.18 -16.05
C ASP A 4 3.39 9.66 -16.08
N GLU A 5 4.52 9.04 -16.25
CA GLU A 5 4.58 7.60 -16.15
C GLU A 5 4.48 7.21 -14.68
N CYS A 6 3.69 6.21 -14.41
CA CYS A 6 3.60 5.67 -13.07
C CYS A 6 4.89 4.95 -12.72
N ARG A 7 5.41 5.20 -11.53
CA ARG A 7 6.60 4.54 -11.03
C ARG A 7 6.31 3.94 -9.68
N ALA A 8 6.77 2.74 -9.48
CA ALA A 8 6.65 2.08 -8.20
C ALA A 8 8.07 1.72 -7.75
N ARG A 9 8.42 2.14 -6.54
CA ARG A 9 9.71 1.84 -5.94
C ARG A 9 9.51 1.05 -4.67
N VAL A 10 10.30 0.03 -4.47
CA VAL A 10 10.19 -0.84 -3.32
C VAL A 10 11.38 -0.62 -2.41
N ALA A 11 11.12 -0.45 -1.13
CA ALA A 11 12.15 -0.31 -0.12
C ALA A 11 11.79 -1.18 1.08
N SER A 12 12.75 -1.95 1.56
CA SER A 12 12.57 -2.71 2.80
C SER A 12 12.92 -1.78 3.95
N LEU A 13 11.95 -1.49 4.81
CA LEU A 13 12.16 -0.59 5.94
C LEU A 13 12.62 -1.33 7.17
N THR A 14 12.01 -2.48 7.43
CA THR A 14 12.44 -3.39 8.48
C THR A 14 12.26 -4.80 7.94
N ARG A 15 12.53 -5.81 8.77
CA ARG A 15 12.31 -7.19 8.36
C ARG A 15 10.85 -7.47 8.08
N GLU A 16 9.96 -6.77 8.80
CA GLU A 16 8.52 -6.99 8.71
C GLU A 16 7.80 -5.97 7.83
N LEU A 17 8.48 -4.92 7.40
CA LEU A 17 7.81 -3.78 6.79
C LEU A 17 8.49 -3.35 5.51
N ALA A 18 7.75 -3.36 4.42
CA ALA A 18 8.24 -2.88 3.13
C ALA A 18 7.37 -1.71 2.66
N LEU A 19 7.98 -0.81 1.93
CA LEU A 19 7.32 0.38 1.40
C LEU A 19 7.33 0.30 -0.13
N VAL A 20 6.17 0.48 -0.72
CA VAL A 20 6.05 0.65 -2.17
C VAL A 20 5.61 2.09 -2.39
N SER A 21 6.50 2.92 -2.91
CA SER A 21 6.21 4.32 -3.21
C SER A 21 5.77 4.42 -4.67
N VAL A 22 4.58 4.97 -4.89
CA VAL A 22 4.00 5.06 -6.22
C VAL A 22 3.86 6.54 -6.60
N SER A 23 4.25 6.88 -7.81
CA SER A 23 4.11 8.25 -8.31
C SER A 23 3.54 8.23 -9.72
N GLY A 24 2.92 9.34 -10.12
CA GLY A 24 2.37 9.49 -11.46
C GLY A 24 0.90 9.11 -11.53
N GLU A 25 0.44 8.76 -12.71
CA GLU A 25 -0.95 8.39 -12.94
C GLU A 25 -1.13 6.89 -12.73
N LEU A 26 -1.96 6.53 -11.77
CA LEU A 26 -2.21 5.13 -11.46
C LEU A 26 -3.48 4.68 -12.16
N ASP A 27 -3.34 4.33 -13.43
CA ASP A 27 -4.43 3.95 -14.29
C ASP A 27 -4.32 2.48 -14.71
N LEU A 28 -5.18 2.08 -15.63
CA LEU A 28 -5.20 0.72 -16.16
C LEU A 28 -3.81 0.27 -16.62
N TYR A 29 -3.09 1.14 -17.30
CA TYR A 29 -1.79 0.75 -17.87
C TYR A 29 -0.69 0.68 -16.82
N ALA A 30 -0.86 1.41 -15.73
CA ALA A 30 0.14 1.49 -14.67
C ALA A 30 -0.08 0.45 -13.57
N SER A 31 -1.27 -0.13 -13.49
CA SER A 31 -1.60 -1.01 -12.37
C SER A 31 -0.68 -2.22 -12.29
N GLY A 32 -0.15 -2.68 -13.42
CA GLY A 32 0.80 -3.79 -13.43
C GLY A 32 2.10 -3.48 -12.70
N ALA A 33 2.56 -2.22 -12.79
CA ALA A 33 3.78 -1.82 -12.09
C ALA A 33 3.57 -1.86 -10.58
N VAL A 34 2.40 -1.44 -10.13
CA VAL A 34 2.07 -1.47 -8.71
C VAL A 34 1.97 -2.91 -8.22
N LYS A 35 1.31 -3.75 -8.99
CA LYS A 35 1.19 -5.17 -8.64
C LYS A 35 2.57 -5.80 -8.50
N ARG A 36 3.47 -5.55 -9.44
CA ARG A 36 4.82 -6.09 -9.38
C ARG A 36 5.59 -5.56 -8.17
N GLY A 37 5.39 -4.27 -7.83
CA GLY A 37 6.01 -3.71 -6.64
C GLY A 37 5.54 -4.39 -5.36
N ILE A 38 4.25 -4.66 -5.27
CA ILE A 38 3.70 -5.36 -4.11
C ILE A 38 4.23 -6.79 -4.05
N GLU A 39 4.30 -7.47 -5.20
CA GLU A 39 4.83 -8.82 -5.26
C GLU A 39 6.30 -8.84 -4.83
N GLU A 40 7.06 -7.87 -5.27
CA GLU A 40 8.47 -7.77 -4.89
C GLU A 40 8.61 -7.55 -3.38
N ALA A 41 7.80 -6.67 -2.82
CA ALA A 41 7.81 -6.40 -1.39
C ALA A 41 7.45 -7.66 -0.59
N ASP A 42 6.44 -8.39 -1.06
CA ASP A 42 6.03 -9.63 -0.43
C ASP A 42 7.14 -10.69 -0.52
N ALA A 43 7.83 -10.73 -1.65
CA ALA A 43 8.87 -11.74 -1.88
C ALA A 43 10.07 -11.57 -0.96
N VAL A 44 10.35 -10.35 -0.48
CA VAL A 44 11.44 -10.14 0.47
C VAL A 44 11.03 -10.46 1.90
N GLY A 45 9.80 -10.94 2.10
CA GLY A 45 9.38 -11.46 3.38
C GLY A 45 8.68 -10.47 4.31
N ALA A 46 8.26 -9.34 3.77
CA ALA A 46 7.57 -8.34 4.60
C ALA A 46 6.18 -8.85 5.01
N ASP A 47 5.87 -8.71 6.30
CA ASP A 47 4.54 -9.05 6.79
C ASP A 47 3.53 -7.97 6.45
N THR A 48 3.97 -6.74 6.36
CA THR A 48 3.13 -5.59 6.02
C THR A 48 3.76 -4.81 4.89
N VAL A 49 2.96 -4.52 3.88
CA VAL A 49 3.37 -3.69 2.75
C VAL A 49 2.61 -2.37 2.83
N VAL A 50 3.35 -1.28 2.89
CA VAL A 50 2.79 0.07 2.90
C VAL A 50 2.84 0.59 1.47
N ILE A 51 1.69 0.97 0.93
CA ILE A 51 1.61 1.57 -0.40
C ILE A 51 1.44 3.06 -0.22
N ASP A 52 2.47 3.81 -0.57
CA ASP A 52 2.45 5.26 -0.45
C ASP A 52 1.97 5.88 -1.75
N LEU A 53 0.78 6.42 -1.72
CA LEU A 53 0.14 7.05 -2.88
C LEU A 53 0.21 8.58 -2.81
N SER A 54 1.09 9.12 -1.97
CA SER A 54 1.17 10.58 -1.77
C SER A 54 1.55 11.33 -3.05
N GLU A 55 2.25 10.67 -3.95
CA GLU A 55 2.78 11.32 -5.16
C GLU A 55 1.99 10.96 -6.43
N ILE A 56 0.85 10.32 -6.29
CA ILE A 56 0.05 10.03 -7.49
C ILE A 56 -0.79 11.25 -7.84
N SER A 57 -1.01 11.44 -9.14
CA SER A 57 -1.84 12.53 -9.65
C SER A 57 -3.23 12.05 -10.04
N PHE A 58 -3.45 10.75 -10.10
CA PHE A 58 -4.70 10.17 -10.55
C PHE A 58 -4.75 8.68 -10.19
N ILE A 59 -5.94 8.19 -9.88
CA ILE A 59 -6.15 6.76 -9.68
C ILE A 59 -7.52 6.39 -10.25
N ASP A 60 -7.60 5.29 -11.00
CA ASP A 60 -8.86 4.84 -11.57
C ASP A 60 -9.34 3.56 -10.88
N SER A 61 -10.52 3.10 -11.29
CA SER A 61 -11.14 1.94 -10.66
C SER A 61 -10.38 0.66 -10.93
N THR A 62 -9.68 0.55 -12.05
CA THR A 62 -8.89 -0.63 -12.35
C THR A 62 -7.75 -0.78 -11.35
N ALA A 63 -7.08 0.33 -11.07
CA ALA A 63 -5.98 0.32 -10.10
C ALA A 63 -6.51 0.01 -8.70
N LEU A 64 -7.66 0.57 -8.32
CA LEU A 64 -8.27 0.25 -7.05
C LEU A 64 -8.57 -1.25 -6.95
N GLY A 65 -9.07 -1.82 -8.06
CA GLY A 65 -9.33 -3.25 -8.10
C GLY A 65 -8.09 -4.10 -7.87
N VAL A 66 -6.96 -3.67 -8.43
CA VAL A 66 -5.69 -4.35 -8.20
C VAL A 66 -5.30 -4.29 -6.73
N LEU A 67 -5.46 -3.13 -6.11
CA LEU A 67 -5.14 -2.99 -4.68
C LEU A 67 -6.01 -3.92 -3.84
N VAL A 68 -7.28 -4.04 -4.17
CA VAL A 68 -8.19 -4.95 -3.46
C VAL A 68 -7.75 -6.40 -3.63
N GLN A 69 -7.43 -6.80 -4.86
CA GLN A 69 -6.99 -8.15 -5.13
C GLN A 69 -5.70 -8.48 -4.38
N GLU A 70 -4.74 -7.54 -4.37
CA GLU A 70 -3.49 -7.76 -3.68
C GLU A 70 -3.68 -7.82 -2.18
N THR A 71 -4.60 -7.02 -1.64
CA THR A 71 -4.92 -7.07 -0.23
C THR A 71 -5.42 -8.46 0.15
N LYS A 72 -6.34 -9.00 -0.65
CA LYS A 72 -6.88 -10.34 -0.37
C LYS A 72 -5.81 -11.42 -0.49
N ARG A 73 -4.94 -11.28 -1.48
CA ARG A 73 -3.86 -12.24 -1.68
C ARG A 73 -2.92 -12.24 -0.48
N LEU A 74 -2.54 -11.05 -0.01
CA LEU A 74 -1.64 -10.94 1.14
C LEU A 74 -2.30 -11.44 2.42
N GLU A 75 -3.58 -11.12 2.62
CA GLU A 75 -4.30 -11.61 3.80
C GLU A 75 -4.37 -13.12 3.83
N GLY A 76 -4.52 -13.75 2.68
CA GLY A 76 -4.50 -15.20 2.59
C GLY A 76 -3.17 -15.81 3.00
N ARG A 77 -2.11 -15.02 3.03
CA ARG A 77 -0.79 -15.44 3.44
C ARG A 77 -0.44 -14.95 4.85
N GLY A 78 -1.39 -14.34 5.54
CA GLY A 78 -1.17 -13.78 6.86
C GLY A 78 -0.46 -12.44 6.85
N HIS A 79 -0.43 -11.77 5.70
CA HIS A 79 0.23 -10.49 5.55
C HIS A 79 -0.79 -9.37 5.38
N SER A 80 -0.35 -8.12 5.42
CA SER A 80 -1.24 -6.96 5.39
C SER A 80 -0.78 -5.94 4.36
N LEU A 81 -1.74 -5.20 3.83
CA LEU A 81 -1.48 -4.08 2.93
C LEU A 81 -2.15 -2.86 3.53
N VAL A 82 -1.44 -1.75 3.64
CA VAL A 82 -2.01 -0.48 4.09
C VAL A 82 -1.69 0.61 3.10
N LEU A 83 -2.53 1.62 3.05
CA LEU A 83 -2.37 2.73 2.12
C LEU A 83 -1.98 4.01 2.85
N VAL A 84 -1.25 4.87 2.14
CA VAL A 84 -0.99 6.23 2.59
C VAL A 84 -1.49 7.16 1.50
N THR A 85 -2.46 8.01 1.81
CA THR A 85 -2.92 9.04 0.89
C THR A 85 -3.58 10.16 1.68
N ASN A 86 -3.33 11.39 1.26
CA ASN A 86 -4.00 12.56 1.82
C ASN A 86 -4.84 13.27 0.76
N ASP A 87 -4.99 12.68 -0.41
CA ASP A 87 -5.81 13.27 -1.48
C ASP A 87 -7.29 13.08 -1.14
N PRO A 88 -8.06 14.18 -1.00
CA PRO A 88 -9.47 14.07 -0.63
C PRO A 88 -10.29 13.25 -1.61
N ARG A 89 -9.95 13.32 -2.89
CA ARG A 89 -10.70 12.57 -3.91
C ARG A 89 -10.48 11.09 -3.79
N THR A 90 -9.23 10.68 -3.59
CA THR A 90 -8.90 9.27 -3.40
C THR A 90 -9.55 8.75 -2.13
N ARG A 91 -9.45 9.50 -1.04
CA ARG A 91 -10.06 9.10 0.22
C ARG A 91 -11.58 8.99 0.08
N ARG A 92 -12.19 9.91 -0.65
CA ARG A 92 -13.63 9.88 -0.86
C ARG A 92 -14.06 8.62 -1.62
N VAL A 93 -13.30 8.25 -2.65
CA VAL A 93 -13.61 7.04 -3.41
C VAL A 93 -13.52 5.82 -2.50
N LEU A 94 -12.51 5.76 -1.65
CA LEU A 94 -12.36 4.65 -0.71
C LEU A 94 -13.54 4.59 0.26
N GLU A 95 -13.99 5.74 0.76
CA GLU A 95 -15.12 5.80 1.68
C GLU A 95 -16.42 5.39 1.03
N VAL A 96 -16.69 5.95 -0.16
CA VAL A 96 -17.95 5.70 -0.87
C VAL A 96 -18.07 4.23 -1.27
N THR A 97 -16.97 3.62 -1.65
CA THR A 97 -16.97 2.21 -2.07
C THR A 97 -16.86 1.25 -0.89
N GLY A 98 -16.58 1.75 0.30
CA GLY A 98 -16.37 0.91 1.47
C GLY A 98 -15.01 0.25 1.51
N LEU A 99 -14.12 0.59 0.58
CA LEU A 99 -12.79 0.00 0.52
C LEU A 99 -11.90 0.42 1.68
N ASP A 100 -12.22 1.55 2.33
CA ASP A 100 -11.47 1.99 3.48
C ASP A 100 -11.58 1.01 4.66
N ARG A 101 -12.57 0.14 4.65
CA ARG A 101 -12.69 -0.90 5.67
C ARG A 101 -11.76 -2.07 5.40
N LEU A 102 -11.48 -2.31 4.12
CA LEU A 102 -10.60 -3.40 3.71
C LEU A 102 -9.14 -2.95 3.68
N LEU A 103 -8.93 -1.69 3.30
CA LEU A 103 -7.61 -1.11 3.11
C LEU A 103 -7.38 -0.02 4.15
N PRO A 104 -6.75 -0.34 5.29
CA PRO A 104 -6.45 0.69 6.27
C PRO A 104 -5.66 1.82 5.61
N THR A 105 -6.08 3.05 5.83
CA THR A 105 -5.54 4.21 5.14
C THR A 105 -5.08 5.25 6.13
N TYR A 106 -3.86 5.74 5.93
CA TYR A 106 -3.26 6.79 6.76
C TYR A 106 -3.05 8.03 5.91
N ALA A 107 -3.14 9.20 6.54
CA ALA A 107 -2.98 10.46 5.83
C ALA A 107 -1.53 10.69 5.42
N THR A 108 -0.57 10.26 6.23
CA THR A 108 0.85 10.45 5.95
C THR A 108 1.61 9.17 6.20
N LEU A 109 2.78 9.08 5.59
CA LEU A 109 3.67 7.95 5.83
C LEU A 109 4.11 7.92 7.29
N HIS A 110 4.35 9.08 7.88
CA HIS A 110 4.72 9.16 9.29
C HIS A 110 3.65 8.51 10.16
N ASP A 111 2.38 8.83 9.92
CA ASP A 111 1.29 8.26 10.69
C ASP A 111 1.22 6.74 10.53
N ALA A 112 1.40 6.26 9.30
CA ALA A 112 1.38 4.83 9.04
C ALA A 112 2.51 4.12 9.79
N LEU A 113 3.72 4.66 9.68
CA LEU A 113 4.88 4.02 10.30
C LEU A 113 4.79 4.06 11.83
N SER A 114 4.27 5.16 12.39
CA SER A 114 4.11 5.27 13.83
C SER A 114 3.12 4.24 14.35
N ASP A 115 2.00 4.09 13.67
CA ASP A 115 0.98 3.13 14.09
C ASP A 115 1.48 1.69 13.94
N LEU A 116 2.13 1.40 12.82
CA LEU A 116 2.64 0.05 12.57
C LEU A 116 3.79 -0.30 13.52
N ALA A 117 4.62 0.67 13.87
CA ALA A 117 5.69 0.43 14.84
C ALA A 117 5.13 0.08 16.21
N THR A 118 4.01 0.70 16.57
CA THR A 118 3.35 0.39 17.83
C THR A 118 2.80 -1.03 17.83
N LYS A 119 2.25 -1.45 16.69
CA LYS A 119 1.67 -2.79 16.59
C LYS A 119 2.73 -3.86 16.40
N ALA A 120 3.75 -3.58 15.60
CA ALA A 120 4.79 -4.56 15.29
C ALA A 120 5.54 -5.02 16.54
N PRO A 121 5.99 -4.11 17.43
CA PRO A 121 6.63 -4.56 18.66
C PRO A 121 5.72 -5.45 19.49
N THR A 122 4.44 -5.15 19.51
CA THR A 122 3.48 -5.97 20.22
C THR A 122 3.46 -7.37 19.65
N ALA A 123 3.39 -7.49 18.35
CA ALA A 123 3.39 -8.77 17.71
C ALA A 123 4.73 -9.49 17.95
N ALA A 124 5.82 -8.76 17.85
CA ALA A 124 7.13 -9.32 18.08
C ALA A 124 7.28 -9.74 19.54
N ALA A 125 6.84 -8.87 20.44
CA ALA A 125 6.87 -9.19 21.83
C ALA A 125 6.04 -10.41 22.11
N VAL A 126 4.92 -10.52 21.45
CA VAL A 126 4.11 -11.70 21.57
C VAL A 126 4.89 -12.92 21.13
N ALA A 127 5.60 -12.80 20.04
CA ALA A 127 6.32 -13.94 19.51
C ALA A 127 7.42 -14.38 20.45
N ASP A 128 7.96 -13.49 21.23
CA ASP A 128 9.07 -13.87 22.06
C ASP A 128 8.65 -14.38 23.40
N ARG A 129 7.40 -14.48 23.62
CA ARG A 129 6.99 -15.03 24.87
C ARG A 129 6.96 -16.41 24.94
#